data_a560329580d79590eef1494f12f66009
#
_entry.id   a560329580d79590eef1494f12f66009
#
_cell.length_a   1.000
_cell.length_b   1.000
_cell.length_c   1.000
_cell.angle_alpha   90.00
_cell.angle_beta   90.00
_cell.angle_gamma   90.00
#
_symmetry.space_group_name_H-M   'P 1'
#
loop_
_entity.id
_entity.type
_entity.pdbx_description
1 polymer ?
#
loop_
_entity_poly.entity_id
_entity_poly.type
_entity_poly.pdbx_seq_one_letter_code
_entity_poly.pdbx_strand_id
1 'polypeptide(L)'
;MITVFVQEHPVRLKSWHDLSFIDGFGRVFQVFDHLISGNLGFGVENDKGRFFIKYAGAPTINYLGSGEDAIERLHRAVQTYQVLAHPAVPALLGVEEMPQGLACVFPWVEGYPLGPLPEHFFAMRQLSMVDRLS
;
A
#
# COMPACT_ATOMS: atom_id res chain seq x y z
N MET A 1 2.44 -20.55 -1.33
CA MET A 1 2.39 -19.27 -2.06
C MET A 1 1.54 -19.45 -3.31
N ILE A 2 0.68 -18.48 -3.56
CA ILE A 2 -0.14 -18.49 -4.76
C ILE A 2 0.01 -17.15 -5.47
N THR A 3 -0.49 -17.07 -6.69
CA THR A 3 -0.49 -15.82 -7.45
C THR A 3 -1.93 -15.43 -7.75
N VAL A 4 -2.29 -14.21 -7.39
CA VAL A 4 -3.59 -13.64 -7.70
C VAL A 4 -3.35 -12.53 -8.73
N PHE A 5 -4.15 -12.53 -9.80
CA PHE A 5 -3.97 -11.51 -10.84
C PHE A 5 -4.91 -10.33 -10.61
N VAL A 6 -4.32 -9.15 -10.60
CA VAL A 6 -5.06 -7.89 -10.50
C VAL A 6 -4.88 -7.18 -11.82
N GLN A 7 -5.90 -7.18 -12.67
CA GLN A 7 -5.83 -6.52 -13.98
C GLN A 7 -4.60 -6.98 -14.78
N GLU A 8 -4.27 -8.22 -14.84
CA GLU A 8 -3.11 -8.77 -15.54
C GLU A 8 -1.79 -8.63 -14.79
N HIS A 9 -1.78 -7.99 -13.62
CA HIS A 9 -0.56 -7.91 -12.82
C HIS A 9 -0.56 -9.03 -11.79
N PRO A 10 0.53 -9.81 -11.71
CA PRO A 10 0.59 -10.88 -10.72
C PRO A 10 0.90 -10.32 -9.33
N VAL A 11 0.20 -10.84 -8.35
CA VAL A 11 0.41 -10.48 -6.94
C VAL A 11 0.64 -11.79 -6.19
N ARG A 12 1.78 -11.91 -5.51
CA ARG A 12 2.12 -13.11 -4.77
C ARG A 12 1.60 -13.01 -3.35
N LEU A 13 0.88 -14.03 -2.92
CA LEU A 13 0.30 -14.08 -1.57
C LEU A 13 0.51 -15.47 -0.99
N LYS A 14 0.40 -15.60 0.33
CA LYS A 14 0.44 -16.90 0.99
C LYS A 14 -0.80 -17.72 0.68
N SER A 15 -1.95 -17.04 0.58
CA SER A 15 -3.23 -17.67 0.27
C SER A 15 -4.10 -16.66 -0.47
N TRP A 16 -5.23 -17.15 -0.99
CA TRP A 16 -6.12 -16.31 -1.79
C TRP A 16 -6.72 -15.17 -0.98
N HIS A 17 -6.84 -14.02 -1.60
CA HIS A 17 -7.46 -12.84 -1.02
C HIS A 17 -8.11 -12.05 -2.15
N ASP A 18 -9.29 -11.50 -1.89
CA ASP A 18 -10.01 -10.74 -2.92
C ASP A 18 -9.40 -9.35 -3.03
N LEU A 19 -8.85 -9.06 -4.18
CA LEU A 19 -8.23 -7.76 -4.47
C LEU A 19 -9.00 -6.98 -5.52
N SER A 20 -10.23 -7.37 -5.82
CA SER A 20 -11.01 -6.72 -6.87
C SER A 20 -11.38 -5.28 -6.55
N PHE A 21 -11.28 -4.88 -5.29
CA PHE A 21 -11.57 -3.51 -4.88
C PHE A 21 -10.72 -2.49 -5.64
N ILE A 22 -9.53 -2.92 -6.09
CA ILE A 22 -8.59 -1.97 -6.70
C ILE A 22 -9.13 -1.43 -8.03
N ASP A 23 -10.03 -2.17 -8.67
CA ASP A 23 -10.62 -1.70 -9.92
C ASP A 23 -11.39 -0.39 -9.75
N GLY A 24 -11.90 -0.13 -8.55
CA GLY A 24 -12.59 1.11 -8.28
C GLY A 24 -11.66 2.32 -8.15
N PHE A 25 -10.36 2.09 -7.96
CA PHE A 25 -9.41 3.18 -7.86
C PHE A 25 -8.81 3.57 -9.21
N GLY A 26 -8.77 2.65 -10.17
CA GLY A 26 -8.24 2.97 -11.47
C GLY A 26 -7.49 1.79 -12.08
N ARG A 27 -6.72 2.10 -13.12
CA ARG A 27 -5.91 1.11 -13.82
C ARG A 27 -4.59 0.93 -13.11
N VAL A 28 -4.29 -0.30 -12.74
CA VAL A 28 -3.04 -0.62 -12.07
C VAL A 28 -1.90 -0.56 -13.08
N PHE A 29 -0.83 0.15 -12.76
CA PHE A 29 0.36 0.17 -13.60
C PHE A 29 1.58 -0.37 -12.88
N GLN A 30 1.52 -0.57 -11.57
CA GLN A 30 2.63 -1.15 -10.82
C GLN A 30 2.12 -1.79 -9.55
N VAL A 31 2.74 -2.90 -9.14
CA VAL A 31 2.37 -3.65 -7.94
C VAL A 31 3.62 -3.83 -7.07
N PHE A 32 3.46 -3.64 -5.77
CA PHE A 32 4.50 -3.90 -4.78
C PHE A 32 3.98 -4.96 -3.83
N ASP A 33 4.44 -6.20 -4.02
CA ASP A 33 4.00 -7.33 -3.19
C ASP A 33 5.12 -7.89 -2.31
N HIS A 34 6.24 -7.19 -2.24
CA HIS A 34 7.43 -7.66 -1.54
C HIS A 34 7.72 -6.90 -0.26
N LEU A 35 6.82 -6.04 0.17
CA LEU A 35 7.04 -5.22 1.35
C LEU A 35 6.97 -6.07 2.61
N ILE A 36 7.81 -5.74 3.58
CA ILE A 36 7.86 -6.50 4.82
C ILE A 36 6.89 -5.98 5.87
N SER A 37 6.21 -4.89 5.58
CA SER A 37 5.26 -4.27 6.51
C SER A 37 3.92 -4.99 6.59
N GLY A 38 3.69 -5.95 5.72
CA GLY A 38 2.40 -6.64 5.64
C GLY A 38 1.42 -5.98 4.71
N ASN A 39 1.82 -4.91 4.04
CA ASN A 39 0.95 -4.17 3.14
C ASN A 39 1.28 -4.50 1.69
N LEU A 40 0.27 -4.41 0.83
CA LEU A 40 0.48 -4.39 -0.61
C LEU A 40 0.48 -2.94 -1.07
N GLY A 41 1.21 -2.66 -2.12
CA GLY A 41 1.20 -1.35 -2.74
C GLY A 41 0.77 -1.45 -4.19
N PHE A 42 -0.03 -0.49 -4.65
CA PHE A 42 -0.48 -0.45 -6.03
C PHE A 42 -0.31 0.96 -6.57
N GLY A 43 0.32 1.09 -7.73
CA GLY A 43 0.26 2.33 -8.48
C GLY A 43 -0.96 2.25 -9.39
N VAL A 44 -1.85 3.22 -9.30
CA VAL A 44 -3.07 3.25 -10.12
C VAL A 44 -3.19 4.58 -10.83
N GLU A 45 -3.87 4.57 -11.96
CA GLU A 45 -4.08 5.75 -12.78
C GLU A 45 -5.55 5.84 -13.16
N ASN A 46 -6.12 7.04 -13.03
CA ASN A 46 -7.48 7.31 -13.48
C ASN A 46 -7.51 8.72 -14.07
N ASP A 47 -8.71 9.22 -14.36
CA ASP A 47 -8.87 10.53 -15.00
C ASP A 47 -8.42 11.69 -14.11
N LYS A 48 -8.21 11.45 -12.82
CA LYS A 48 -7.75 12.48 -11.89
C LYS A 48 -6.24 12.45 -11.70
N GLY A 49 -5.55 11.44 -12.24
CA GLY A 49 -4.10 11.34 -12.15
C GLY A 49 -3.64 9.99 -11.66
N ARG A 50 -2.45 9.98 -11.07
CA ARG A 50 -1.82 8.76 -10.56
C ARG A 50 -1.78 8.78 -9.06
N PHE A 51 -2.01 7.61 -8.46
CA PHE A 51 -2.10 7.46 -7.02
C PHE A 51 -1.38 6.21 -6.56
N PHE A 52 -0.96 6.22 -5.30
CA PHE A 52 -0.39 5.05 -4.65
C PHE A 52 -1.41 4.56 -3.63
N ILE A 53 -1.79 3.28 -3.74
CA ILE A 53 -2.75 2.67 -2.82
C ILE A 53 -1.97 1.72 -1.91
N LYS A 54 -2.03 1.96 -0.61
CA LYS A 54 -1.42 1.08 0.38
C LYS A 54 -2.52 0.27 1.03
N TYR A 55 -2.43 -1.04 0.94
CA TYR A 55 -3.51 -1.93 1.37
C TYR A 55 -3.03 -2.93 2.40
N ALA A 56 -3.75 -3.04 3.52
CA ALA A 56 -3.48 -4.00 4.57
C ALA A 56 -4.64 -4.98 4.66
N GLY A 57 -4.32 -6.25 4.90
CA GLY A 57 -5.33 -7.29 5.07
C GLY A 57 -5.01 -8.55 4.29
N ALA A 58 -4.25 -8.45 3.22
CA ALA A 58 -3.89 -9.62 2.43
C ALA A 58 -2.75 -10.39 3.10
N PRO A 59 -2.71 -11.71 2.94
CA PRO A 59 -1.63 -12.52 3.52
C PRO A 59 -0.38 -12.43 2.65
N THR A 60 0.40 -11.38 2.85
CA THR A 60 1.57 -11.10 2.03
C THR A 60 2.72 -12.05 2.33
N ILE A 61 3.60 -12.27 1.34
CA ILE A 61 4.60 -13.32 1.42
C ILE A 61 5.76 -13.01 2.37
N ASN A 62 6.07 -11.74 2.57
CA ASN A 62 7.23 -11.35 3.38
C ASN A 62 6.88 -10.88 4.78
N TYR A 63 5.62 -10.95 5.17
CA TYR A 63 5.17 -10.48 6.48
C TYR A 63 4.94 -11.69 7.39
N LEU A 64 5.47 -11.62 8.60
CA LEU A 64 5.33 -12.71 9.56
C LEU A 64 4.03 -12.64 10.36
N GLY A 65 3.38 -11.49 10.39
CA GLY A 65 2.13 -11.32 11.11
C GLY A 65 0.92 -11.69 10.28
N SER A 66 -0.25 -11.54 10.85
CA SER A 66 -1.52 -11.83 10.17
C SER A 66 -2.01 -10.60 9.39
N GLY A 67 -3.01 -10.82 8.54
CA GLY A 67 -3.68 -9.71 7.88
C GLY A 67 -4.32 -8.76 8.87
N GLU A 68 -4.87 -9.28 9.96
CA GLU A 68 -5.46 -8.44 11.00
C GLU A 68 -4.42 -7.57 11.68
N ASP A 69 -3.23 -8.11 11.92
CA ASP A 69 -2.14 -7.31 12.47
C ASP A 69 -1.77 -6.18 11.53
N ALA A 70 -1.70 -6.47 10.24
CA ALA A 70 -1.34 -5.45 9.26
C ALA A 70 -2.40 -4.35 9.21
N ILE A 71 -3.67 -4.72 9.30
CA ILE A 71 -4.76 -3.75 9.32
C ILE A 71 -4.63 -2.84 10.54
N GLU A 72 -4.39 -3.43 11.71
CA GLU A 72 -4.26 -2.65 12.94
C GLU A 72 -3.08 -1.69 12.86
N ARG A 73 -1.96 -2.16 12.33
CA ARG A 73 -0.78 -1.31 12.17
C ARG A 73 -1.07 -0.16 11.22
N LEU A 74 -1.79 -0.43 10.13
CA LEU A 74 -2.10 0.63 9.19
C LEU A 74 -3.10 1.62 9.78
N HIS A 75 -4.04 1.17 10.60
CA HIS A 75 -4.93 2.09 11.32
C HIS A 75 -4.13 3.05 12.20
N ARG A 76 -3.12 2.55 12.90
CA ARG A 76 -2.28 3.42 13.72
C ARG A 76 -1.47 4.39 12.85
N ALA A 77 -1.01 3.90 11.72
CA ALA A 77 -0.25 4.76 10.80
C ALA A 77 -1.14 5.87 10.22
N VAL A 78 -2.41 5.60 9.99
CA VAL A 78 -3.35 6.61 9.51
C VAL A 78 -3.40 7.79 10.47
N GLN A 79 -3.44 7.52 11.76
CA GLN A 79 -3.44 8.60 12.75
C GLN A 79 -2.17 9.43 12.64
N THR A 80 -1.04 8.79 12.42
CA THR A 80 0.22 9.48 12.22
C THR A 80 0.19 10.34 10.97
N TYR A 81 -0.32 9.81 9.86
CA TYR A 81 -0.44 10.56 8.61
C TYR A 81 -1.30 11.81 8.79
N GLN A 82 -2.35 11.70 9.59
CA GLN A 82 -3.29 12.82 9.78
C GLN A 82 -2.72 13.90 10.69
N VAL A 83 -1.86 13.53 11.62
CA VAL A 83 -1.32 14.47 12.59
C VAL A 83 -0.06 15.14 12.08
N LEU A 84 0.80 14.42 11.37
CA LEU A 84 2.09 14.96 10.95
C LEU A 84 1.92 15.78 9.68
N ALA A 85 2.04 17.10 9.82
CA ALA A 85 2.03 18.00 8.67
C ALA A 85 3.48 18.27 8.28
N HIS A 86 4.16 17.24 7.78
CA HIS A 86 5.59 17.34 7.46
C HIS A 86 5.81 17.04 5.97
N PRO A 87 6.63 17.81 5.27
CA PRO A 87 6.85 17.59 3.83
C PRO A 87 7.38 16.20 3.49
N ALA A 88 8.05 15.55 4.42
CA ALA A 88 8.58 14.22 4.19
C ALA A 88 7.53 13.12 4.33
N VAL A 89 6.34 13.43 4.85
CA VAL A 89 5.26 12.47 5.02
C VAL A 89 4.25 12.70 3.89
N PRO A 90 3.94 11.68 3.08
CA PRO A 90 3.01 11.87 1.96
C PRO A 90 1.63 12.28 2.47
N ALA A 91 0.95 13.11 1.71
CA ALA A 91 -0.40 13.52 2.06
C ALA A 91 -1.35 12.35 1.92
N LEU A 92 -2.07 12.04 2.98
CA LEU A 92 -3.10 11.00 2.92
C LEU A 92 -4.35 11.61 2.29
N LEU A 93 -4.74 11.12 1.13
CA LEU A 93 -5.89 11.64 0.39
C LEU A 93 -7.18 10.97 0.78
N GLY A 94 -7.12 9.72 1.22
CA GLY A 94 -8.34 9.02 1.61
C GLY A 94 -8.05 7.70 2.26
N VAL A 95 -9.04 7.18 2.97
CA VAL A 95 -8.99 5.90 3.64
C VAL A 95 -10.29 5.18 3.33
N GLU A 96 -10.19 3.92 2.94
CA GLU A 96 -11.38 3.12 2.69
C GLU A 96 -11.31 1.83 3.49
N GLU A 97 -12.28 1.63 4.37
CA GLU A 97 -12.38 0.40 5.16
C GLU A 97 -13.29 -0.57 4.43
N MET A 98 -12.87 -1.81 4.37
CA MET A 98 -13.61 -2.87 3.70
C MET A 98 -13.65 -4.07 4.63
N PRO A 99 -14.59 -5.01 4.41
CA PRO A 99 -14.63 -6.21 5.25
C PRO A 99 -13.32 -6.99 5.23
N GLN A 100 -12.61 -6.98 4.11
CA GLN A 100 -11.40 -7.76 3.96
C GLN A 100 -10.12 -6.99 4.24
N GLY A 101 -10.17 -5.65 4.40
CA GLY A 101 -8.95 -4.91 4.62
C GLY A 101 -9.12 -3.41 4.67
N LEU A 102 -8.00 -2.72 4.67
CA LEU A 102 -7.95 -1.26 4.78
C LEU A 102 -7.05 -0.71 3.68
N ALA A 103 -7.56 0.26 2.93
CA ALA A 103 -6.81 0.90 1.86
C ALA A 103 -6.58 2.38 2.17
N CYS A 104 -5.37 2.85 1.93
CA CYS A 104 -5.00 4.25 2.07
C CYS A 104 -4.55 4.77 0.71
N VAL A 105 -4.96 5.98 0.38
CA VAL A 105 -4.71 6.58 -0.92
C VAL A 105 -3.75 7.74 -0.77
N PHE A 106 -2.68 7.72 -1.55
CA PHE A 106 -1.67 8.79 -1.57
C PHE A 106 -1.45 9.25 -3.00
N PRO A 107 -0.99 10.48 -3.20
CA PRO A 107 -0.57 10.89 -4.55
C PRO A 107 0.66 10.10 -4.98
N TRP A 108 0.74 9.77 -6.26
CA TRP A 108 1.94 9.14 -6.81
C TRP A 108 3.00 10.20 -7.02
N VAL A 109 4.20 9.94 -6.54
CA VAL A 109 5.30 10.91 -6.66
C VAL A 109 6.31 10.37 -7.66
N GLU A 110 6.36 11.00 -8.82
CA GLU A 110 7.27 10.59 -9.88
C GLU A 110 8.71 10.89 -9.49
N GLY A 111 9.59 10.08 -10.01
CA GLY A 111 11.02 10.31 -9.82
C GLY A 111 11.60 9.73 -8.57
N TYR A 112 10.79 9.23 -7.67
CA TYR A 112 11.30 8.58 -6.47
C TYR A 112 11.44 7.08 -6.70
N PRO A 113 12.53 6.48 -6.22
CA PRO A 113 12.66 5.04 -6.31
C PRO A 113 11.72 4.42 -5.31
N LEU A 114 10.66 3.84 -5.82
CA LEU A 114 9.67 3.20 -4.97
C LEU A 114 10.03 1.79 -4.63
N GLY A 115 10.99 1.26 -5.28
CA GLY A 115 11.50 -0.04 -4.92
C GLY A 115 12.27 0.11 -3.70
N PRO A 116 12.75 -0.91 -3.28
CA PRO A 116 13.45 -0.88 -2.10
C PRO A 116 14.59 -0.08 -2.30
N LEU A 117 14.57 0.61 -2.49
CA LEU A 117 15.35 1.25 -2.49
C LEU A 117 15.74 1.44 -1.48
N PRO A 118 16.02 1.22 -0.87
CA PRO A 118 16.11 1.52 0.22
C PRO A 118 16.45 2.60 0.19
N GLU A 119 16.24 2.76 -0.19
CA GLU A 119 16.17 3.55 -0.20
C GLU A 119 15.67 3.80 -1.04
N HIS A 120 15.09 3.89 -1.42
CA HIS A 120 14.46 3.93 -1.90
C HIS A 120 13.69 4.35 -2.06
N PHE A 121 13.33 4.72 -2.51
CA PHE A 121 12.48 5.18 -2.68
C PHE A 121 12.02 6.04 -2.01
N PHE A 122 11.87 7.14 -2.78
CA PHE A 122 11.65 8.10 -1.81
C PHE A 122 10.26 8.04 -1.22
N ALA A 123 9.26 7.93 -2.04
CA ALA A 123 7.91 7.78 -1.50
C ALA A 123 7.80 6.53 -0.66
N MET A 124 8.37 5.42 -1.15
CA MET A 124 8.34 4.21 -0.36
C MET A 124 9.16 4.33 0.91
N ARG A 125 10.26 5.05 0.84
CA ARG A 125 11.06 5.24 2.02
C ARG A 125 10.31 6.05 3.07
N GLN A 126 9.56 7.06 2.63
CA GLN A 126 8.77 7.86 3.56
C GLN A 126 7.65 7.04 4.18
N LEU A 127 6.99 6.21 3.38
CA LEU A 127 5.97 5.32 3.89
C LEU A 127 6.56 4.35 4.90
N SER A 128 7.75 3.84 4.63
CA SER A 128 8.41 2.93 5.56
C SER A 128 8.74 3.63 6.87
N MET A 129 9.13 4.88 6.82
CA MET A 129 9.40 5.62 8.04
C MET A 129 8.15 5.76 8.89
N VAL A 130 7.03 6.08 8.27
CA VAL A 130 5.78 6.20 8.98
C VAL A 130 5.37 4.85 9.57
N ASP A 131 5.57 3.77 8.83
CA ASP A 131 5.28 2.44 9.35
C ASP A 131 6.11 2.12 10.59
N ARG A 132 7.36 2.57 10.62
CA ARG A 132 8.19 2.34 11.80
C ARG A 132 7.71 3.13 13.01
N LEU A 133 7.08 4.27 12.77
CA LEU A 133 6.55 5.08 13.85
C LEU A 133 5.26 4.50 14.41
N SER A 134 4.60 3.69 13.63
CA SER A 134 3.37 3.05 14.06
C SER A 134 3.65 1.66 14.61
#